data_38083ced4b36713afad97567b08d387c
#
_entry.id   38083ced4b36713afad97567b08d387c
#
_cell.length_a   1.000
_cell.length_b   1.000
_cell.length_c   1.000
_cell.angle_alpha   90.00
_cell.angle_beta   90.00
_cell.angle_gamma   90.00
#
_symmetry.space_group_name_H-M   'P 1'
#
loop_
_entity.id
_entity.type
_entity.pdbx_description
1 polymer ?
#
loop_
_entity_poly.entity_id
_entity_poly.type
_entity_poly.pdbx_seq_one_letter_code
_entity_poly.pdbx_strand_id
1 'polypeptide(L)'
;MRFASGPRLGHPNGMEYRLLGGSGLKVSALSFGAGTFGGGNDFFNAWGATDDLAQAQRIVDVCIEAGVNLFDTADIYSMGRSEEVLGKALGAKRDKVLISTKTTFRFSDGPNDVGSSRYHMRRQLEGSLKRLGTDYVDIYHLHGFDALTPIEEVQDTLNTFVREGKVRYIAASNFSGWHLMKSLAVADRYGWTRFVAHQVYYSLVGREYEWELMPLGLDQKVGALVWSPLGWGRLTGKIRRGQPVPEVSRLHKTAEMGPQVADEYLYTVVDALDAVARETGKTVPKVALNWLLQRPTVSSVIVGARNEEQLKQNLGAVGWNLTAAQVEQLDEASAVAPVYPYWHQRQFTERNPLPVG
;
A
#
# COMPACT_ATOMS: atom_id res chain seq x y z
N MET A 1 20.30 -0.51 -9.42
CA MET A 1 20.22 -1.98 -9.60
C MET A 1 18.75 -2.39 -9.47
N ARG A 2 18.11 -2.88 -10.54
CA ARG A 2 16.80 -3.53 -10.38
C ARG A 2 17.01 -4.77 -9.53
N PHE A 3 16.14 -5.06 -8.55
CA PHE A 3 16.09 -6.40 -7.98
C PHE A 3 16.06 -7.38 -9.16
N ALA A 4 17.04 -8.29 -9.24
CA ALA A 4 17.08 -9.26 -10.32
C ALA A 4 15.72 -9.95 -10.40
N SER A 5 15.00 -9.70 -11.47
CA SER A 5 13.76 -10.38 -11.74
C SER A 5 14.11 -11.86 -11.99
N GLY A 6 13.96 -12.68 -10.95
CA GLY A 6 13.87 -14.12 -11.13
C GLY A 6 12.80 -14.43 -12.17
N PRO A 7 12.72 -15.68 -12.68
CA PRO A 7 11.75 -16.02 -13.71
C PRO A 7 10.37 -15.53 -13.27
N ARG A 8 9.75 -14.65 -14.08
CA ARG A 8 8.43 -14.09 -13.81
C ARG A 8 7.43 -15.21 -13.93
N LEU A 9 7.00 -15.74 -12.80
CA LEU A 9 5.83 -16.60 -12.77
C LEU A 9 4.62 -15.67 -12.93
N GLY A 10 3.98 -15.71 -14.09
CA GLY A 10 2.76 -14.95 -14.37
C GLY A 10 1.53 -15.85 -14.22
N HIS A 11 0.45 -15.27 -13.73
CA HIS A 11 -0.89 -15.87 -13.83
C HIS A 11 -1.39 -15.78 -15.29
N PRO A 12 -2.19 -16.73 -15.81
CA PRO A 12 -2.74 -16.67 -17.16
C PRO A 12 -3.41 -15.35 -17.51
N ASN A 13 -3.97 -14.65 -16.53
CA ASN A 13 -4.62 -13.34 -16.69
C ASN A 13 -3.65 -12.13 -16.65
N GLY A 14 -2.33 -12.36 -16.78
CA GLY A 14 -1.31 -11.31 -16.84
C GLY A 14 -0.85 -10.78 -15.48
N MET A 15 -1.37 -11.30 -14.34
CA MET A 15 -0.87 -10.93 -13.01
C MET A 15 0.55 -11.42 -12.81
N GLU A 16 1.45 -10.50 -12.48
CA GLU A 16 2.84 -10.82 -12.11
C GLU A 16 2.95 -11.04 -10.59
N TYR A 17 3.87 -11.93 -10.20
CA TYR A 17 4.25 -12.12 -8.81
C TYR A 17 5.67 -11.61 -8.57
N ARG A 18 5.84 -10.85 -7.50
CA ARG A 18 7.10 -10.19 -7.13
C ARG A 18 7.53 -10.61 -5.74
N LEU A 19 8.83 -10.69 -5.52
CA LEU A 19 9.35 -10.87 -4.15
C LEU A 19 9.01 -9.66 -3.29
N LEU A 20 8.60 -9.91 -2.07
CA LEU A 20 8.35 -8.85 -1.07
C LEU A 20 9.70 -8.46 -0.45
N GLY A 21 10.29 -7.41 -0.99
CA GLY A 21 11.61 -6.95 -0.58
C GLY A 21 12.67 -8.05 -0.72
N GLY A 22 13.50 -8.20 0.30
CA GLY A 22 14.55 -9.23 0.37
C GLY A 22 14.07 -10.58 0.89
N SER A 23 12.75 -10.78 1.04
CA SER A 23 12.19 -12.05 1.51
C SER A 23 11.93 -13.04 0.36
N GLY A 24 11.69 -14.30 0.71
CA GLY A 24 11.25 -15.32 -0.26
C GLY A 24 9.75 -15.27 -0.58
N LEU A 25 8.97 -14.37 0.07
CA LEU A 25 7.53 -14.29 -0.13
C LEU A 25 7.21 -13.63 -1.47
N LYS A 26 6.36 -14.27 -2.28
CA LYS A 26 5.85 -13.73 -3.53
C LYS A 26 4.45 -13.14 -3.33
N VAL A 27 4.30 -11.87 -3.70
CA VAL A 27 3.03 -11.15 -3.70
C VAL A 27 2.63 -10.79 -5.12
N SER A 28 1.33 -10.75 -5.40
CA SER A 28 0.81 -10.26 -6.67
C SER A 28 1.13 -8.77 -6.86
N ALA A 29 1.40 -8.36 -8.08
CA ALA A 29 1.73 -6.96 -8.40
C ALA A 29 0.61 -5.97 -8.03
N LEU A 30 -0.65 -6.43 -8.07
CA LEU A 30 -1.78 -5.75 -7.44
C LEU A 30 -2.27 -6.56 -6.25
N SER A 31 -2.59 -5.89 -5.17
CA SER A 31 -3.22 -6.45 -3.97
C SER A 31 -4.54 -5.76 -3.68
N PHE A 32 -5.42 -6.42 -2.94
CA PHE A 32 -6.73 -5.86 -2.59
C PHE A 32 -6.72 -5.23 -1.21
N GLY A 33 -7.15 -3.96 -1.13
CA GLY A 33 -7.33 -3.23 0.11
C GLY A 33 -8.76 -3.35 0.63
N ALA A 34 -8.93 -4.10 1.72
CA ALA A 34 -10.22 -4.33 2.37
C ALA A 34 -10.69 -3.17 3.26
N GLY A 35 -10.04 -2.01 3.23
CA GLY A 35 -10.54 -0.79 3.86
C GLY A 35 -11.91 -0.34 3.35
N THR A 36 -12.34 -0.86 2.19
CA THR A 36 -13.69 -0.68 1.64
C THR A 36 -14.72 -1.61 2.29
N PHE A 37 -14.32 -2.59 3.08
CA PHE A 37 -15.21 -3.48 3.81
C PHE A 37 -15.60 -2.90 5.17
N GLY A 38 -16.87 -2.99 5.52
CA GLY A 38 -17.41 -2.46 6.77
C GLY A 38 -18.16 -1.14 6.58
N GLY A 39 -17.72 -0.07 7.22
CA GLY A 39 -18.41 1.22 7.29
C GLY A 39 -18.55 1.67 8.73
N GLY A 40 -19.67 2.30 9.08
CA GLY A 40 -20.03 2.63 10.47
C GLY A 40 -19.77 4.08 10.89
N ASN A 41 -19.02 4.86 10.11
CA ASN A 41 -18.89 6.31 10.25
C ASN A 41 -18.63 6.96 8.88
N ASP A 42 -18.73 8.28 8.81
CA ASP A 42 -18.61 9.03 7.55
C ASP A 42 -17.29 8.82 6.83
N PHE A 43 -16.19 8.68 7.58
CA PHE A 43 -14.88 8.46 7.02
C PHE A 43 -14.79 7.11 6.29
N PHE A 44 -15.16 6.01 6.96
CA PHE A 44 -15.13 4.68 6.35
C PHE A 44 -16.23 4.50 5.30
N ASN A 45 -17.41 5.12 5.49
CA ASN A 45 -18.48 5.14 4.49
C ASN A 45 -18.02 5.81 3.18
N ALA A 46 -17.15 6.84 3.27
CA ALA A 46 -16.56 7.47 2.07
C ALA A 46 -15.62 6.53 1.30
N TRP A 47 -15.09 5.49 1.96
CA TRP A 47 -14.20 4.49 1.32
C TRP A 47 -14.96 3.40 0.58
N GLY A 48 -16.17 3.04 1.00
CA GLY A 48 -16.93 2.02 0.28
C GLY A 48 -18.04 1.34 1.06
N ALA A 49 -17.89 1.16 2.36
CA ALA A 49 -18.92 0.61 3.27
C ALA A 49 -19.54 -0.73 2.80
N THR A 50 -18.77 -1.63 2.19
CA THR A 50 -19.28 -2.95 1.79
C THR A 50 -19.39 -3.83 3.03
N ASP A 51 -20.60 -3.96 3.57
CA ASP A 51 -20.92 -4.83 4.72
C ASP A 51 -21.75 -6.06 4.31
N ASP A 52 -22.22 -6.12 3.08
CA ASP A 52 -22.87 -7.30 2.50
C ASP A 52 -21.84 -8.40 2.23
N LEU A 53 -21.97 -9.51 2.98
CA LEU A 53 -21.07 -10.65 2.88
C LEU A 53 -21.08 -11.27 1.46
N ALA A 54 -22.23 -11.34 0.79
CA ALA A 54 -22.30 -11.90 -0.55
C ALA A 54 -21.55 -11.03 -1.56
N GLN A 55 -21.63 -9.70 -1.44
CA GLN A 55 -20.85 -8.78 -2.26
C GLN A 55 -19.35 -8.90 -1.96
N ALA A 56 -18.98 -8.96 -0.67
CA ALA A 56 -17.57 -9.14 -0.27
C ALA A 56 -16.98 -10.46 -0.80
N GLN A 57 -17.75 -11.55 -0.76
CA GLN A 57 -17.34 -12.84 -1.33
C GLN A 57 -17.11 -12.75 -2.85
N ARG A 58 -18.01 -12.10 -3.59
CA ARG A 58 -17.83 -11.90 -5.04
C ARG A 58 -16.57 -11.09 -5.35
N ILE A 59 -16.31 -10.02 -4.59
CA ILE A 59 -15.08 -9.22 -4.73
C ILE A 59 -13.83 -10.08 -4.49
N VAL A 60 -13.84 -10.88 -3.42
CA VAL A 60 -12.73 -11.80 -3.11
C VAL A 60 -12.53 -12.82 -4.23
N ASP A 61 -13.61 -13.39 -4.76
CA ASP A 61 -13.54 -14.37 -5.86
C ASP A 61 -12.94 -13.75 -7.12
N VAL A 62 -13.40 -12.58 -7.53
CA VAL A 62 -12.85 -11.85 -8.68
C VAL A 62 -11.35 -11.56 -8.48
N CYS A 63 -10.92 -11.21 -7.26
CA CYS A 63 -9.50 -11.01 -6.95
C CYS A 63 -8.69 -12.29 -7.15
N ILE A 64 -9.14 -13.41 -6.57
CA ILE A 64 -8.44 -14.70 -6.65
C ILE A 64 -8.39 -15.20 -8.10
N GLU A 65 -9.48 -15.13 -8.84
CA GLU A 65 -9.56 -15.49 -10.25
C GLU A 65 -8.62 -14.66 -11.13
N ALA A 66 -8.42 -13.39 -10.78
CA ALA A 66 -7.46 -12.51 -11.46
C ALA A 66 -6.00 -12.74 -11.03
N GLY A 67 -5.73 -13.63 -10.08
CA GLY A 67 -4.39 -13.93 -9.56
C GLY A 67 -3.93 -13.03 -8.43
N VAL A 68 -4.80 -12.22 -7.82
CA VAL A 68 -4.48 -11.48 -6.59
C VAL A 68 -4.34 -12.46 -5.44
N ASN A 69 -3.19 -12.43 -4.77
CA ASN A 69 -2.93 -13.30 -3.63
C ASN A 69 -2.74 -12.56 -2.30
N LEU A 70 -2.72 -11.22 -2.28
CA LEU A 70 -2.54 -10.42 -1.07
C LEU A 70 -3.78 -9.57 -0.81
N PHE A 71 -4.34 -9.71 0.40
CA PHE A 71 -5.47 -8.93 0.92
C PHE A 71 -5.01 -8.14 2.13
N ASP A 72 -5.16 -6.81 2.06
CA ASP A 72 -4.68 -5.87 3.08
C ASP A 72 -5.85 -5.28 3.87
N THR A 73 -5.76 -5.32 5.19
CA THR A 73 -6.70 -4.72 6.12
C THR A 73 -5.97 -4.07 7.30
N ALA A 74 -6.67 -3.67 8.35
CA ALA A 74 -6.13 -3.19 9.62
C ALA A 74 -7.15 -3.36 10.75
N ASP A 75 -6.67 -3.41 11.99
CA ASP A 75 -7.49 -3.47 13.19
C ASP A 75 -8.48 -2.29 13.29
N ILE A 76 -8.00 -1.10 12.91
CA ILE A 76 -8.78 0.15 12.99
C ILE A 76 -9.81 0.30 11.86
N TYR A 77 -9.68 -0.44 10.74
CA TYR A 77 -10.60 -0.26 9.62
C TYR A 77 -12.02 -0.67 10.01
N SER A 78 -12.91 0.32 10.00
CA SER A 78 -14.30 0.18 10.49
C SER A 78 -14.34 -0.48 11.89
N MET A 79 -13.38 -0.14 12.76
CA MET A 79 -13.27 -0.65 14.13
C MET A 79 -13.26 -2.19 14.22
N GLY A 80 -12.49 -2.82 13.33
CA GLY A 80 -12.36 -4.28 13.22
C GLY A 80 -13.37 -4.93 12.27
N ARG A 81 -14.40 -4.22 11.82
CA ARG A 81 -15.41 -4.79 10.92
C ARG A 81 -14.83 -5.22 9.57
N SER A 82 -13.83 -4.48 9.06
CA SER A 82 -13.13 -4.86 7.83
C SER A 82 -12.48 -6.24 7.94
N GLU A 83 -11.83 -6.56 9.05
CA GLU A 83 -11.24 -7.88 9.31
C GLU A 83 -12.31 -8.97 9.42
N GLU A 84 -13.44 -8.71 10.09
CA GLU A 84 -14.53 -9.67 10.20
C GLU A 84 -15.16 -10.01 8.83
N VAL A 85 -15.42 -8.98 8.02
CA VAL A 85 -15.99 -9.17 6.68
C VAL A 85 -15.00 -9.91 5.79
N LEU A 86 -13.72 -9.53 5.81
CA LEU A 86 -12.68 -10.20 5.04
C LEU A 86 -12.53 -11.67 5.43
N GLY A 87 -12.43 -11.96 6.74
CA GLY A 87 -12.30 -13.32 7.22
C GLY A 87 -13.47 -14.22 6.80
N LYS A 88 -14.70 -13.72 6.91
CA LYS A 88 -15.90 -14.45 6.48
C LYS A 88 -15.95 -14.62 4.96
N ALA A 89 -15.56 -13.60 4.20
CA ALA A 89 -15.55 -13.66 2.73
C ALA A 89 -14.51 -14.65 2.19
N LEU A 90 -13.36 -14.75 2.84
CA LEU A 90 -12.32 -15.73 2.51
C LEU A 90 -12.75 -17.15 2.88
N GLY A 91 -13.26 -17.38 4.09
CA GLY A 91 -13.67 -18.68 4.55
C GLY A 91 -12.64 -19.78 4.25
N ALA A 92 -13.05 -20.85 3.59
CA ALA A 92 -12.18 -21.96 3.19
C ALA A 92 -11.07 -21.62 2.18
N LYS A 93 -11.03 -20.39 1.67
CA LYS A 93 -9.98 -19.92 0.75
C LYS A 93 -8.77 -19.33 1.48
N ARG A 94 -8.80 -19.26 2.84
CA ARG A 94 -7.75 -18.65 3.66
C ARG A 94 -6.34 -19.13 3.28
N ASP A 95 -6.16 -20.41 3.07
CA ASP A 95 -4.86 -21.02 2.76
C ASP A 95 -4.35 -20.76 1.34
N LYS A 96 -5.19 -20.18 0.48
CA LYS A 96 -4.83 -19.84 -0.89
C LYS A 96 -4.33 -18.41 -1.05
N VAL A 97 -4.42 -17.61 0.00
CA VAL A 97 -4.12 -16.18 -0.04
C VAL A 97 -3.25 -15.75 1.14
N LEU A 98 -2.67 -14.57 1.00
CA LEU A 98 -1.92 -13.87 2.03
C LEU A 98 -2.81 -12.80 2.65
N ILE A 99 -2.82 -12.71 3.97
CA ILE A 99 -3.49 -11.64 4.71
C ILE A 99 -2.45 -10.73 5.35
N SER A 100 -2.65 -9.44 5.15
CA SER A 100 -1.91 -8.37 5.77
C SER A 100 -2.84 -7.57 6.68
N THR A 101 -2.49 -7.41 7.96
CA THR A 101 -3.21 -6.50 8.87
C THR A 101 -2.24 -5.63 9.65
N LYS A 102 -2.76 -4.67 10.43
CA LYS A 102 -1.97 -3.61 11.03
C LYS A 102 -2.46 -3.29 12.45
N THR A 103 -1.56 -2.69 13.23
CA THR A 103 -1.85 -2.11 14.55
C THR A 103 -1.14 -0.78 14.72
N THR A 104 -1.32 -0.10 15.80
CA THR A 104 -0.68 1.11 16.32
C THR A 104 -1.68 2.23 16.60
N PHE A 105 -2.62 2.48 15.70
CA PHE A 105 -3.59 3.57 15.89
C PHE A 105 -4.55 3.26 17.04
N ARG A 106 -5.19 4.31 17.54
CA ARG A 106 -6.12 4.20 18.67
C ARG A 106 -7.32 3.34 18.30
N PHE A 107 -7.51 2.28 19.07
CA PHE A 107 -8.64 1.35 18.89
C PHE A 107 -9.81 1.68 19.83
N SER A 108 -9.55 2.14 21.04
CA SER A 108 -10.55 2.58 22.02
C SER A 108 -9.98 3.66 22.97
N ASP A 109 -10.77 4.11 23.94
CA ASP A 109 -10.43 5.28 24.76
C ASP A 109 -9.48 4.99 25.94
N GLY A 110 -9.10 3.73 26.16
CA GLY A 110 -8.18 3.38 27.22
C GLY A 110 -6.76 3.94 27.02
N PRO A 111 -6.01 4.16 28.10
CA PRO A 111 -4.65 4.74 28.02
C PRO A 111 -3.66 3.82 27.28
N ASN A 112 -3.91 2.51 27.26
CA ASN A 112 -3.09 1.52 26.58
C ASN A 112 -3.73 0.97 25.28
N ASP A 113 -4.71 1.70 24.72
CA ASP A 113 -5.41 1.28 23.49
C ASP A 113 -4.89 2.03 22.25
N VAL A 114 -3.63 2.43 22.28
CA VAL A 114 -2.91 3.11 21.21
C VAL A 114 -1.40 2.83 21.32
N GLY A 115 -0.69 2.94 20.20
CA GLY A 115 0.76 2.83 20.15
C GLY A 115 1.26 1.43 19.87
N SER A 116 2.55 1.22 20.08
CA SER A 116 3.23 -0.03 19.75
C SER A 116 3.85 -0.71 20.97
N SER A 117 3.28 -0.45 22.17
CA SER A 117 3.67 -1.22 23.36
C SER A 117 3.38 -2.70 23.18
N ARG A 118 4.17 -3.55 23.82
CA ARG A 118 3.95 -5.02 23.85
C ARG A 118 2.52 -5.37 24.25
N TYR A 119 1.99 -4.66 25.26
CA TYR A 119 0.63 -4.84 25.74
C TYR A 119 -0.41 -4.61 24.65
N HIS A 120 -0.33 -3.45 23.97
CA HIS A 120 -1.30 -3.09 22.93
C HIS A 120 -1.17 -3.97 21.69
N MET A 121 0.06 -4.15 21.19
CA MET A 121 0.30 -4.98 19.99
C MET A 121 -0.20 -6.41 20.17
N ARG A 122 0.02 -7.02 21.34
CA ARG A 122 -0.45 -8.39 21.58
C ARG A 122 -1.97 -8.46 21.57
N ARG A 123 -2.63 -7.56 22.28
CA ARG A 123 -4.11 -7.52 22.30
C ARG A 123 -4.68 -7.31 20.91
N GLN A 124 -4.10 -6.42 20.13
CA GLN A 124 -4.57 -6.14 18.77
C GLN A 124 -4.34 -7.33 17.84
N LEU A 125 -3.18 -7.97 17.88
CA LEU A 125 -2.92 -9.17 17.08
C LEU A 125 -3.92 -10.28 17.40
N GLU A 126 -4.13 -10.59 18.68
CA GLU A 126 -5.09 -11.62 19.10
C GLU A 126 -6.53 -11.27 18.69
N GLY A 127 -6.89 -9.99 18.80
CA GLY A 127 -8.16 -9.46 18.29
C GLY A 127 -8.32 -9.61 16.79
N SER A 128 -7.27 -9.27 16.03
CA SER A 128 -7.25 -9.42 14.57
C SER A 128 -7.38 -10.88 14.13
N LEU A 129 -6.64 -11.79 14.75
CA LEU A 129 -6.74 -13.23 14.47
C LEU A 129 -8.16 -13.76 14.71
N LYS A 130 -8.79 -13.34 15.82
CA LYS A 130 -10.18 -13.70 16.13
C LYS A 130 -11.17 -13.16 15.09
N ARG A 131 -11.06 -11.88 14.71
CA ARG A 131 -11.95 -11.26 13.72
C ARG A 131 -11.77 -11.87 12.33
N LEU A 132 -10.53 -12.16 11.94
CA LEU A 132 -10.19 -12.80 10.66
C LEU A 132 -10.54 -14.30 10.64
N GLY A 133 -10.74 -14.93 11.81
CA GLY A 133 -11.03 -16.37 11.91
C GLY A 133 -9.85 -17.25 11.49
N THR A 134 -8.62 -16.87 11.84
CA THR A 134 -7.38 -17.56 11.48
C THR A 134 -6.39 -17.58 12.64
N ASP A 135 -5.47 -18.53 12.66
CA ASP A 135 -4.44 -18.65 13.70
C ASP A 135 -3.17 -17.83 13.39
N TYR A 136 -3.04 -17.30 12.17
CA TYR A 136 -1.89 -16.53 11.74
C TYR A 136 -2.25 -15.49 10.68
N VAL A 137 -1.44 -14.43 10.59
CA VAL A 137 -1.41 -13.51 9.47
C VAL A 137 -0.07 -13.62 8.74
N ASP A 138 -0.09 -13.35 7.44
CA ASP A 138 1.11 -13.47 6.61
C ASP A 138 2.01 -12.25 6.77
N ILE A 139 1.43 -11.05 6.85
CA ILE A 139 2.17 -9.81 7.06
C ILE A 139 1.51 -9.01 8.18
N TYR A 140 2.28 -8.58 9.16
CA TYR A 140 1.81 -7.72 10.25
C TYR A 140 2.54 -6.39 10.24
N HIS A 141 1.79 -5.31 10.11
CA HIS A 141 2.33 -3.96 10.00
C HIS A 141 2.22 -3.18 11.31
N LEU A 142 3.22 -2.36 11.57
CA LEU A 142 3.03 -1.15 12.36
C LEU A 142 2.42 -0.08 11.45
N HIS A 143 1.22 0.41 11.77
CA HIS A 143 0.45 1.34 10.93
C HIS A 143 1.05 2.76 10.90
N GLY A 144 1.85 3.08 11.90
CA GLY A 144 2.63 4.30 12.06
C GLY A 144 3.74 4.09 13.07
N PHE A 145 4.67 5.03 13.16
CA PHE A 145 5.75 5.01 14.14
C PHE A 145 5.27 5.54 15.50
N ASP A 146 5.54 4.78 16.56
CA ASP A 146 5.29 5.19 17.94
C ASP A 146 6.61 5.66 18.57
N ALA A 147 6.76 6.97 18.75
CA ALA A 147 7.94 7.58 19.34
C ALA A 147 8.03 7.44 20.87
N LEU A 148 6.95 7.00 21.53
CA LEU A 148 6.89 6.88 22.99
C LEU A 148 7.22 5.48 23.48
N THR A 149 7.18 4.47 22.60
CA THR A 149 7.58 3.11 22.95
C THR A 149 9.04 2.87 22.52
N PRO A 150 9.91 2.35 23.41
CA PRO A 150 11.28 1.98 23.03
C PRO A 150 11.27 1.02 21.83
N ILE A 151 12.09 1.32 20.82
CA ILE A 151 12.11 0.51 19.59
C ILE A 151 12.54 -0.94 19.84
N GLU A 152 13.35 -1.18 20.88
CA GLU A 152 13.75 -2.50 21.33
C GLU A 152 12.54 -3.32 21.81
N GLU A 153 11.61 -2.71 22.56
CA GLU A 153 10.38 -3.36 22.99
C GLU A 153 9.50 -3.70 21.78
N VAL A 154 9.39 -2.78 20.83
CA VAL A 154 8.62 -2.97 19.61
C VAL A 154 9.16 -4.13 18.79
N GLN A 155 10.46 -4.12 18.49
CA GLN A 155 11.11 -5.14 17.64
C GLN A 155 11.14 -6.51 18.30
N ASP A 156 11.41 -6.59 19.61
CA ASP A 156 11.37 -7.86 20.36
C ASP A 156 9.95 -8.45 20.35
N THR A 157 8.94 -7.61 20.50
CA THR A 157 7.54 -8.05 20.46
C THR A 157 7.16 -8.61 19.08
N LEU A 158 7.51 -7.92 18.00
CA LEU A 158 7.27 -8.39 16.64
C LEU A 158 8.04 -9.69 16.34
N ASN A 159 9.29 -9.77 16.76
CA ASN A 159 10.10 -10.98 16.64
C ASN A 159 9.48 -12.16 17.40
N THR A 160 8.91 -11.90 18.57
CA THR A 160 8.19 -12.91 19.37
C THR A 160 6.97 -13.43 18.61
N PHE A 161 6.17 -12.56 17.98
CA PHE A 161 5.00 -12.98 17.19
C PHE A 161 5.39 -13.88 16.01
N VAL A 162 6.52 -13.60 15.39
CA VAL A 162 7.05 -14.46 14.30
C VAL A 162 7.47 -15.82 14.88
N ARG A 163 8.17 -15.86 16.01
CA ARG A 163 8.61 -17.10 16.65
C ARG A 163 7.45 -17.94 17.17
N GLU A 164 6.37 -17.31 17.63
CA GLU A 164 5.13 -17.98 18.02
C GLU A 164 4.34 -18.53 16.82
N GLY A 165 4.73 -18.16 15.59
CA GLY A 165 4.03 -18.56 14.37
C GLY A 165 2.71 -17.85 14.11
N LYS A 166 2.38 -16.81 14.88
CA LYS A 166 1.18 -15.98 14.67
C LYS A 166 1.33 -14.99 13.51
N VAL A 167 2.56 -14.64 13.17
CA VAL A 167 2.94 -13.72 12.09
C VAL A 167 4.04 -14.38 11.25
N ARG A 168 3.93 -14.32 9.91
CA ARG A 168 4.97 -14.86 9.01
C ARG A 168 6.03 -13.82 8.72
N TYR A 169 5.65 -12.59 8.38
CA TYR A 169 6.52 -11.48 8.03
C TYR A 169 6.04 -10.21 8.72
N ILE A 170 6.98 -9.33 9.04
CA ILE A 170 6.67 -8.03 9.63
C ILE A 170 6.98 -6.90 8.66
N ALA A 171 6.21 -5.81 8.75
CA ALA A 171 6.35 -4.64 7.92
C ALA A 171 6.05 -3.35 8.68
N ALA A 172 6.53 -2.23 8.15
CA ALA A 172 6.21 -0.91 8.64
C ALA A 172 5.24 -0.21 7.68
N SER A 173 4.53 0.81 8.15
CA SER A 173 3.73 1.71 7.33
C SER A 173 3.89 3.13 7.83
N ASN A 174 3.99 4.09 6.90
CA ASN A 174 4.07 5.52 7.20
C ASN A 174 5.26 5.92 8.11
N PHE A 175 6.37 5.21 8.02
CA PHE A 175 7.62 5.57 8.68
C PHE A 175 8.39 6.57 7.83
N SER A 176 9.10 7.50 8.46
CA SER A 176 10.19 8.23 7.79
C SER A 176 11.42 7.31 7.61
N GLY A 177 12.38 7.73 6.79
CA GLY A 177 13.57 6.91 6.53
C GLY A 177 14.36 6.63 7.81
N TRP A 178 14.56 7.62 8.69
CA TRP A 178 15.30 7.41 9.93
C TRP A 178 14.57 6.47 10.91
N HIS A 179 13.22 6.50 10.95
CA HIS A 179 12.43 5.57 11.75
C HIS A 179 12.63 4.13 11.28
N LEU A 180 12.53 3.94 9.96
CA LEU A 180 12.71 2.63 9.34
C LEU A 180 14.14 2.11 9.54
N MET A 181 15.15 2.96 9.27
CA MET A 181 16.55 2.58 9.44
C MET A 181 16.90 2.26 10.89
N LYS A 182 16.40 3.06 11.85
CA LYS A 182 16.58 2.78 13.29
C LYS A 182 15.99 1.40 13.65
N SER A 183 14.81 1.09 13.18
CA SER A 183 14.15 -0.20 13.45
C SER A 183 14.92 -1.37 12.86
N LEU A 184 15.41 -1.24 11.63
CA LEU A 184 16.24 -2.25 10.97
C LEU A 184 17.57 -2.46 11.70
N ALA A 185 18.24 -1.38 12.12
CA ALA A 185 19.50 -1.44 12.86
C ALA A 185 19.35 -2.15 14.22
N VAL A 186 18.25 -1.92 14.91
CA VAL A 186 17.94 -2.62 16.17
C VAL A 186 17.69 -4.11 15.91
N ALA A 187 16.92 -4.45 14.88
CA ALA A 187 16.71 -5.84 14.50
C ALA A 187 18.05 -6.55 14.18
N ASP A 188 18.94 -5.91 13.42
CA ASP A 188 20.25 -6.46 13.09
C ASP A 188 21.14 -6.64 14.32
N ARG A 189 21.13 -5.65 15.22
CA ARG A 189 21.93 -5.69 16.47
C ARG A 189 21.59 -6.90 17.33
N TYR A 190 20.32 -7.27 17.41
CA TYR A 190 19.88 -8.37 18.26
C TYR A 190 19.61 -9.68 17.49
N GLY A 191 19.79 -9.70 16.17
CA GLY A 191 19.48 -10.87 15.35
C GLY A 191 17.98 -11.17 15.29
N TRP A 192 17.15 -10.13 15.38
CA TRP A 192 15.69 -10.25 15.30
C TRP A 192 15.18 -10.16 13.87
N THR A 193 13.92 -10.52 13.70
CA THR A 193 13.22 -10.42 12.41
C THR A 193 13.22 -8.98 11.91
N ARG A 194 13.62 -8.78 10.65
CA ARG A 194 13.60 -7.48 9.97
C ARG A 194 12.28 -7.18 9.30
N PHE A 195 11.94 -5.92 9.16
CA PHE A 195 10.89 -5.51 8.24
C PHE A 195 11.25 -5.89 6.80
N VAL A 196 10.35 -6.58 6.11
CA VAL A 196 10.51 -6.97 4.70
C VAL A 196 9.82 -6.00 3.76
N ALA A 197 8.87 -5.21 4.26
CA ALA A 197 8.12 -4.25 3.47
C ALA A 197 7.86 -2.95 4.24
N HIS A 198 7.62 -1.91 3.46
CA HIS A 198 7.14 -0.62 3.92
C HIS A 198 5.88 -0.25 3.13
N GLN A 199 4.74 -0.13 3.82
CA GLN A 199 3.51 0.32 3.19
C GLN A 199 3.47 1.84 3.17
N VAL A 200 3.42 2.43 1.97
CA VAL A 200 3.70 3.85 1.72
C VAL A 200 2.66 4.51 0.85
N TYR A 201 2.42 5.80 1.08
CA TYR A 201 1.74 6.66 0.12
C TYR A 201 2.67 6.92 -1.08
N TYR A 202 2.20 6.59 -2.26
CA TYR A 202 2.95 6.85 -3.49
C TYR A 202 2.00 6.92 -4.69
N SER A 203 2.09 7.98 -5.46
CA SER A 203 1.29 8.20 -6.66
C SER A 203 1.93 9.25 -7.55
N LEU A 204 1.39 9.46 -8.75
CA LEU A 204 1.82 10.58 -9.63
C LEU A 204 1.58 11.97 -9.01
N VAL A 205 0.77 12.09 -7.97
CA VAL A 205 0.57 13.35 -7.22
C VAL A 205 1.09 13.27 -5.78
N GLY A 206 2.00 12.34 -5.50
CA GLY A 206 2.64 12.15 -4.19
C GLY A 206 3.94 11.39 -4.38
N ARG A 207 4.99 12.10 -4.84
CA ARG A 207 6.28 11.52 -5.24
C ARG A 207 7.38 11.62 -4.19
N GLU A 208 7.07 12.10 -2.98
CA GLU A 208 8.03 12.29 -1.89
C GLU A 208 8.70 10.98 -1.45
N TYR A 209 8.03 9.85 -1.67
CA TYR A 209 8.59 8.52 -1.46
C TYR A 209 9.94 8.30 -2.16
N GLU A 210 10.14 8.93 -3.32
CA GLU A 210 11.34 8.76 -4.15
C GLU A 210 12.59 9.41 -3.55
N TRP A 211 12.45 10.37 -2.62
CA TRP A 211 13.57 11.16 -2.13
C TRP A 211 14.46 10.39 -1.15
N GLU A 212 13.86 9.67 -0.23
CA GLU A 212 14.56 8.95 0.84
C GLU A 212 14.12 7.47 0.95
N LEU A 213 12.82 7.22 0.93
CA LEU A 213 12.29 5.90 1.23
C LEU A 213 12.55 4.88 0.13
N MET A 214 12.54 5.29 -1.12
CA MET A 214 12.88 4.40 -2.24
C MET A 214 14.38 4.06 -2.25
N PRO A 215 15.33 5.01 -2.12
CA PRO A 215 16.75 4.70 -1.94
C PRO A 215 17.01 3.76 -0.75
N LEU A 216 16.38 4.02 0.39
CA LEU A 216 16.48 3.14 1.57
C LEU A 216 15.95 1.74 1.26
N GLY A 217 14.80 1.65 0.59
CA GLY A 217 14.21 0.37 0.18
C GLY A 217 15.14 -0.45 -0.73
N LEU A 218 15.83 0.21 -1.67
CA LEU A 218 16.83 -0.43 -2.53
C LEU A 218 18.04 -0.92 -1.74
N ASP A 219 18.58 -0.09 -0.86
CA ASP A 219 19.75 -0.40 -0.05
C ASP A 219 19.47 -1.53 0.96
N GLN A 220 18.38 -1.40 1.71
CA GLN A 220 18.01 -2.33 2.78
C GLN A 220 17.14 -3.51 2.33
N LYS A 221 16.80 -3.60 1.05
CA LYS A 221 15.94 -4.63 0.46
C LYS A 221 14.55 -4.69 1.11
N VAL A 222 13.97 -3.53 1.38
CA VAL A 222 12.60 -3.37 1.89
C VAL A 222 11.67 -3.05 0.73
N GLY A 223 10.69 -3.90 0.46
CA GLY A 223 9.75 -3.74 -0.64
C GLY A 223 8.66 -2.71 -0.30
N ALA A 224 8.17 -1.99 -1.31
CA ALA A 224 7.06 -1.07 -1.14
C ALA A 224 5.72 -1.75 -1.42
N LEU A 225 4.77 -1.56 -0.50
CA LEU A 225 3.35 -1.80 -0.70
C LEU A 225 2.67 -0.44 -0.79
N VAL A 226 2.15 -0.11 -1.97
CA VAL A 226 1.68 1.26 -2.25
C VAL A 226 0.21 1.40 -1.87
N TRP A 227 -0.11 2.28 -0.93
CA TRP A 227 -1.48 2.65 -0.62
C TRP A 227 -1.89 3.97 -1.29
N SER A 228 -3.20 4.15 -1.53
CA SER A 228 -3.78 5.28 -2.26
C SER A 228 -3.10 5.60 -3.60
N PRO A 229 -2.92 4.60 -4.46
CA PRO A 229 -2.15 4.74 -5.71
C PRO A 229 -2.77 5.73 -6.71
N LEU A 230 -4.06 6.04 -6.54
CA LEU A 230 -4.79 7.02 -7.35
C LEU A 230 -4.92 8.39 -6.67
N GLY A 231 -4.01 8.72 -5.73
CA GLY A 231 -3.90 10.03 -5.14
C GLY A 231 -5.16 10.48 -4.41
N TRP A 232 -5.72 9.63 -3.54
CA TRP A 232 -6.95 9.91 -2.79
C TRP A 232 -8.19 10.10 -3.69
N GLY A 233 -8.21 9.43 -4.85
CA GLY A 233 -9.29 9.51 -5.84
C GLY A 233 -9.10 10.59 -6.90
N ARG A 234 -7.99 11.33 -6.88
CA ARG A 234 -7.68 12.39 -7.87
C ARG A 234 -7.38 11.86 -9.26
N LEU A 235 -6.80 10.66 -9.36
CA LEU A 235 -6.34 10.06 -10.61
C LEU A 235 -7.31 9.00 -11.16
N THR A 236 -8.59 9.13 -10.84
CA THR A 236 -9.65 8.21 -11.30
C THR A 236 -10.18 8.51 -12.71
N GLY A 237 -9.73 9.61 -13.31
CA GLY A 237 -10.24 10.08 -14.59
C GLY A 237 -11.51 10.94 -14.49
N LYS A 238 -11.98 11.22 -13.27
CA LYS A 238 -13.19 12.04 -13.02
C LYS A 238 -12.90 13.49 -12.67
N ILE A 239 -11.65 13.80 -12.32
CA ILE A 239 -11.21 15.16 -12.00
C ILE A 239 -10.64 15.78 -13.27
N ARG A 240 -11.10 16.98 -13.59
CA ARG A 240 -10.74 17.73 -14.81
C ARG A 240 -10.67 19.22 -14.52
N ARG A 241 -9.82 19.91 -15.25
CA ARG A 241 -9.75 21.38 -15.22
C ARG A 241 -11.12 21.98 -15.57
N GLY A 242 -11.57 22.93 -14.77
CA GLY A 242 -12.84 23.65 -14.98
C GLY A 242 -14.12 22.84 -14.71
N GLN A 243 -14.00 21.64 -14.15
CA GLN A 243 -15.15 20.83 -13.74
C GLN A 243 -15.22 20.69 -12.21
N PRO A 244 -16.42 20.70 -11.63
CA PRO A 244 -16.56 20.48 -10.18
C PRO A 244 -16.15 19.06 -9.80
N VAL A 245 -15.61 18.91 -8.58
CA VAL A 245 -15.34 17.59 -8.02
C VAL A 245 -16.64 16.83 -7.82
N PRO A 246 -16.77 15.58 -8.29
CA PRO A 246 -18.00 14.81 -8.13
C PRO A 246 -18.37 14.62 -6.65
N GLU A 247 -19.61 14.95 -6.27
CA GLU A 247 -20.11 14.88 -4.89
C GLU A 247 -19.97 13.49 -4.25
N VAL A 248 -20.11 12.43 -5.08
CA VAL A 248 -19.98 11.04 -4.62
C VAL A 248 -18.53 10.58 -4.50
N SER A 249 -17.54 11.44 -4.81
CA SER A 249 -16.14 11.09 -4.74
C SER A 249 -15.65 11.06 -3.29
N ARG A 250 -14.66 10.18 -3.03
CA ARG A 250 -13.93 10.18 -1.77
C ARG A 250 -13.28 11.53 -1.50
N LEU A 251 -12.74 12.16 -2.54
CA LEU A 251 -12.11 13.48 -2.43
C LEU A 251 -13.07 14.53 -1.91
N HIS A 252 -14.30 14.60 -2.44
CA HIS A 252 -15.32 15.55 -2.00
C HIS A 252 -15.62 15.44 -0.50
N LYS A 253 -15.66 14.20 0.02
CA LYS A 253 -16.06 13.91 1.41
C LYS A 253 -14.92 14.00 2.42
N THR A 254 -13.68 13.79 1.99
CA THR A 254 -12.53 13.60 2.90
C THR A 254 -11.26 14.31 2.43
N ALA A 255 -11.36 15.37 1.63
CA ALA A 255 -10.23 16.09 1.06
C ALA A 255 -9.26 16.62 2.15
N GLU A 256 -9.80 17.11 3.26
CA GLU A 256 -9.03 17.67 4.37
C GLU A 256 -8.17 16.62 5.11
N MET A 257 -8.56 15.34 5.03
CA MET A 257 -7.87 14.23 5.69
C MET A 257 -6.81 13.58 4.77
N GLY A 258 -6.81 13.93 3.49
CA GLY A 258 -5.89 13.41 2.49
C GLY A 258 -4.70 14.32 2.22
N PRO A 259 -3.80 13.90 1.32
CA PRO A 259 -2.67 14.72 0.91
C PRO A 259 -3.15 16.02 0.25
N GLN A 260 -2.51 17.13 0.58
CA GLN A 260 -2.77 18.41 -0.07
C GLN A 260 -2.08 18.44 -1.43
N VAL A 261 -2.83 18.71 -2.48
CA VAL A 261 -2.34 18.76 -3.86
C VAL A 261 -2.85 20.05 -4.50
N ALA A 262 -1.95 20.89 -4.98
CA ALA A 262 -2.33 22.13 -5.65
C ALA A 262 -3.07 21.84 -6.95
N ASP A 263 -4.13 22.58 -7.24
CA ASP A 263 -5.01 22.32 -8.38
C ASP A 263 -4.27 22.36 -9.74
N GLU A 264 -3.44 23.37 -9.97
CA GLU A 264 -2.69 23.48 -11.22
C GLU A 264 -1.70 22.34 -11.46
N TYR A 265 -1.05 21.89 -10.39
CA TYR A 265 -0.19 20.70 -10.44
C TYR A 265 -1.01 19.44 -10.75
N LEU A 266 -2.15 19.26 -10.06
CA LEU A 266 -3.06 18.14 -10.31
C LEU A 266 -3.51 18.11 -11.76
N TYR A 267 -3.96 19.24 -12.29
CA TYR A 267 -4.45 19.33 -13.68
C TYR A 267 -3.34 19.06 -14.70
N THR A 268 -2.11 19.49 -14.45
CA THR A 268 -0.96 19.15 -15.29
C THR A 268 -0.74 17.64 -15.36
N VAL A 269 -0.80 16.95 -14.22
CA VAL A 269 -0.66 15.49 -14.14
C VAL A 269 -1.83 14.78 -14.84
N VAL A 270 -3.06 15.25 -14.61
CA VAL A 270 -4.25 14.65 -15.22
C VAL A 270 -4.27 14.82 -16.74
N ASP A 271 -3.86 15.99 -17.25
CA ASP A 271 -3.77 16.25 -18.69
C ASP A 271 -2.74 15.30 -19.36
N ALA A 272 -1.60 15.07 -18.72
CA ALA A 272 -0.60 14.10 -19.19
C ALA A 272 -1.14 12.65 -19.17
N LEU A 273 -1.83 12.27 -18.09
CA LEU A 273 -2.48 10.96 -17.98
C LEU A 273 -3.53 10.77 -19.08
N ASP A 274 -4.34 11.78 -19.39
CA ASP A 274 -5.31 11.72 -20.48
C ASP A 274 -4.66 11.54 -21.86
N ALA A 275 -3.53 12.21 -22.10
CA ALA A 275 -2.77 12.05 -23.35
C ALA A 275 -2.29 10.60 -23.48
N VAL A 276 -1.61 10.06 -22.46
CA VAL A 276 -1.10 8.69 -22.47
C VAL A 276 -2.23 7.67 -22.51
N ALA A 277 -3.37 7.93 -21.84
CA ALA A 277 -4.55 7.05 -21.89
C ALA A 277 -5.11 6.94 -23.32
N ARG A 278 -5.18 8.05 -24.06
CA ARG A 278 -5.59 8.05 -25.48
C ARG A 278 -4.62 7.27 -26.36
N GLU A 279 -3.31 7.48 -26.20
CA GLU A 279 -2.27 6.78 -26.97
C GLU A 279 -2.31 5.25 -26.74
N THR A 280 -2.52 4.83 -25.51
CA THR A 280 -2.51 3.41 -25.13
C THR A 280 -3.84 2.71 -25.31
N GLY A 281 -4.94 3.46 -25.51
CA GLY A 281 -6.30 2.93 -25.47
C GLY A 281 -6.70 2.41 -24.09
N LYS A 282 -6.03 2.86 -23.02
CA LYS A 282 -6.31 2.50 -21.64
C LYS A 282 -7.03 3.63 -20.92
N THR A 283 -7.62 3.33 -19.75
CA THR A 283 -8.22 4.36 -18.91
C THR A 283 -7.18 5.06 -18.05
N VAL A 284 -7.44 6.30 -17.64
CA VAL A 284 -6.55 7.08 -16.77
C VAL A 284 -6.12 6.32 -15.51
N PRO A 285 -7.01 5.67 -14.72
CA PRO A 285 -6.57 4.92 -13.55
C PRO A 285 -5.67 3.72 -13.91
N LYS A 286 -5.91 3.05 -15.06
CA LYS A 286 -5.03 1.94 -15.50
C LYS A 286 -3.62 2.44 -15.82
N VAL A 287 -3.50 3.60 -16.47
CA VAL A 287 -2.21 4.24 -16.77
C VAL A 287 -1.49 4.63 -15.47
N ALA A 288 -2.19 5.28 -14.54
CA ALA A 288 -1.62 5.69 -13.26
C ALA A 288 -1.13 4.49 -12.42
N LEU A 289 -1.90 3.40 -12.36
CA LEU A 289 -1.49 2.18 -11.69
C LEU A 289 -0.31 1.49 -12.39
N ASN A 290 -0.32 1.42 -13.73
CA ASN A 290 0.76 0.81 -14.50
C ASN A 290 2.09 1.57 -14.34
N TRP A 291 2.04 2.90 -14.24
CA TRP A 291 3.21 3.71 -13.93
C TRP A 291 3.85 3.29 -12.60
N LEU A 292 3.07 3.11 -11.53
CA LEU A 292 3.54 2.61 -10.23
C LEU A 292 4.15 1.21 -10.33
N LEU A 293 3.54 0.33 -11.11
CA LEU A 293 4.03 -1.04 -11.29
C LEU A 293 5.42 -1.11 -11.95
N GLN A 294 5.86 -0.06 -12.61
CA GLN A 294 7.18 0.02 -13.23
C GLN A 294 8.24 0.68 -12.34
N ARG A 295 7.85 1.13 -11.13
CA ARG A 295 8.78 1.81 -10.22
C ARG A 295 9.66 0.82 -9.46
N PRO A 296 10.94 1.19 -9.20
CA PRO A 296 11.81 0.40 -8.33
C PRO A 296 11.18 0.21 -6.94
N THR A 297 11.51 -0.90 -6.30
CA THR A 297 11.03 -1.29 -4.95
C THR A 297 9.55 -1.64 -4.83
N VAL A 298 8.68 -1.23 -5.77
CA VAL A 298 7.24 -1.52 -5.70
C VAL A 298 7.00 -3.02 -5.87
N SER A 299 6.72 -3.69 -4.76
CA SER A 299 6.37 -5.11 -4.74
C SER A 299 4.90 -5.32 -5.08
N SER A 300 4.01 -4.46 -4.56
CA SER A 300 2.58 -4.53 -4.85
C SER A 300 1.91 -3.15 -4.72
N VAL A 301 0.88 -2.93 -5.52
CA VAL A 301 0.02 -1.74 -5.45
C VAL A 301 -1.34 -2.16 -4.90
N ILE A 302 -1.73 -1.55 -3.77
CA ILE A 302 -2.99 -1.86 -3.09
C ILE A 302 -4.13 -1.10 -3.75
N VAL A 303 -5.05 -1.82 -4.35
CA VAL A 303 -6.25 -1.25 -4.97
C VAL A 303 -7.48 -1.58 -4.14
N GLY A 304 -8.31 -0.57 -3.88
CA GLY A 304 -9.63 -0.73 -3.30
C GLY A 304 -10.70 -0.67 -4.40
N ALA A 305 -11.85 -1.26 -4.13
CA ALA A 305 -13.00 -1.16 -5.01
C ALA A 305 -14.30 -1.23 -4.21
N ARG A 306 -15.30 -0.45 -4.62
CA ARG A 306 -16.64 -0.46 -4.04
C ARG A 306 -17.55 -1.51 -4.67
N ASN A 307 -17.19 -1.96 -5.86
CA ASN A 307 -17.93 -2.96 -6.62
C ASN A 307 -17.03 -3.68 -7.61
N GLU A 308 -17.53 -4.76 -8.20
CA GLU A 308 -16.79 -5.60 -9.14
C GLU A 308 -16.33 -4.86 -10.39
N GLU A 309 -17.10 -3.89 -10.90
CA GLU A 309 -16.74 -3.13 -12.10
C GLU A 309 -15.47 -2.30 -11.85
N GLN A 310 -15.42 -1.54 -10.75
CA GLN A 310 -14.23 -0.79 -10.36
C GLN A 310 -13.03 -1.71 -10.13
N LEU A 311 -13.25 -2.87 -9.49
CA LEU A 311 -12.20 -3.85 -9.28
C LEU A 311 -11.63 -4.34 -10.61
N LYS A 312 -12.47 -4.76 -11.55
CA LYS A 312 -12.06 -5.22 -12.88
C LYS A 312 -11.35 -4.14 -13.69
N GLN A 313 -11.77 -2.88 -13.54
CA GLN A 313 -11.04 -1.75 -14.13
C GLN A 313 -9.63 -1.62 -13.58
N ASN A 314 -9.45 -1.68 -12.25
CA ASN A 314 -8.14 -1.59 -11.61
C ASN A 314 -7.26 -2.79 -11.96
N LEU A 315 -7.81 -4.01 -11.96
CA LEU A 315 -7.10 -5.24 -12.34
C LEU A 315 -6.60 -5.21 -13.79
N GLY A 316 -7.24 -4.45 -14.67
CA GLY A 316 -6.75 -4.23 -16.04
C GLY A 316 -5.50 -3.35 -16.16
N ALA A 317 -4.87 -2.96 -15.06
CA ALA A 317 -3.60 -2.26 -15.07
C ALA A 317 -2.39 -3.17 -15.29
N VAL A 318 -2.55 -4.50 -15.16
CA VAL A 318 -1.50 -5.51 -15.39
C VAL A 318 -1.59 -6.13 -16.80
N GLY A 319 -0.56 -6.88 -17.21
CA GLY A 319 -0.53 -7.59 -18.49
C GLY A 319 -0.06 -6.74 -19.67
N TRP A 320 0.38 -5.50 -19.43
CA TRP A 320 0.96 -4.57 -20.40
C TRP A 320 1.88 -3.60 -19.69
N ASN A 321 2.68 -2.83 -20.44
CA ASN A 321 3.58 -1.83 -19.87
C ASN A 321 3.53 -0.54 -20.68
N LEU A 322 3.67 0.59 -19.98
CA LEU A 322 3.99 1.88 -20.58
C LEU A 322 5.37 1.80 -21.27
N THR A 323 5.53 2.49 -22.36
CA THR A 323 6.85 2.71 -22.99
C THR A 323 7.70 3.65 -22.15
N ALA A 324 9.02 3.64 -22.37
CA ALA A 324 9.93 4.57 -21.69
C ALA A 324 9.54 6.03 -21.91
N ALA A 325 9.16 6.40 -23.14
CA ALA A 325 8.72 7.76 -23.46
C ALA A 325 7.42 8.16 -22.73
N GLN A 326 6.46 7.24 -22.58
CA GLN A 326 5.24 7.49 -21.82
C GLN A 326 5.51 7.65 -20.32
N VAL A 327 6.43 6.84 -19.77
CA VAL A 327 6.88 6.99 -18.38
C VAL A 327 7.55 8.33 -18.18
N GLU A 328 8.46 8.73 -19.06
CA GLU A 328 9.15 10.03 -19.02
C GLU A 328 8.17 11.20 -19.07
N GLN A 329 7.20 11.17 -20.00
CA GLN A 329 6.13 12.17 -20.07
C GLN A 329 5.35 12.33 -18.75
N LEU A 330 5.01 11.22 -18.10
CA LEU A 330 4.33 11.24 -16.81
C LEU A 330 5.26 11.70 -15.67
N ASP A 331 6.53 11.34 -15.72
CA ASP A 331 7.55 11.76 -14.76
C ASP A 331 7.77 13.28 -14.81
N GLU A 332 7.88 13.85 -16.00
CA GLU A 332 8.00 15.30 -16.22
C GLU A 332 6.77 16.07 -15.72
N ALA A 333 5.56 15.61 -16.10
CA ALA A 333 4.32 16.26 -15.70
C ALA A 333 4.07 16.20 -14.18
N SER A 334 4.58 15.18 -13.52
CA SER A 334 4.43 14.95 -12.08
C SER A 334 5.66 15.32 -11.25
N ALA A 335 6.65 15.98 -11.86
CA ALA A 335 7.87 16.38 -11.16
C ALA A 335 7.57 17.35 -10.03
N VAL A 336 8.16 17.10 -8.86
CA VAL A 336 8.07 17.94 -7.66
C VAL A 336 9.48 18.32 -7.23
N ALA A 337 9.67 19.61 -6.93
CA ALA A 337 10.94 20.09 -6.39
C ALA A 337 11.18 19.47 -5.01
N PRO A 338 12.28 18.74 -4.83
CA PRO A 338 12.57 18.13 -3.56
C PRO A 338 12.96 19.17 -2.51
N VAL A 339 12.66 18.89 -1.25
CA VAL A 339 13.11 19.69 -0.12
C VAL A 339 14.57 19.41 0.23
N TYR A 340 15.18 20.28 1.09
CA TYR A 340 16.49 20.00 1.69
C TYR A 340 16.42 18.75 2.57
N PRO A 341 17.40 17.84 2.54
CA PRO A 341 18.68 17.92 1.80
C PRO A 341 18.65 17.32 0.38
N TYR A 342 17.52 16.83 -0.07
CA TYR A 342 17.43 16.01 -1.30
C TYR A 342 17.75 16.82 -2.57
N TRP A 343 17.34 18.11 -2.66
CA TRP A 343 17.74 18.94 -3.79
C TRP A 343 19.27 19.18 -3.82
N HIS A 344 19.93 19.22 -2.66
CA HIS A 344 21.38 19.36 -2.58
C HIS A 344 22.09 18.07 -3.01
N GLN A 345 21.58 16.91 -2.57
CA GLN A 345 22.15 15.60 -2.92
C GLN A 345 22.13 15.32 -4.42
N ARG A 346 21.18 15.88 -5.15
CA ARG A 346 21.11 15.78 -6.62
C ARG A 346 22.29 16.40 -7.36
N GLN A 347 23.11 17.21 -6.71
CA GLN A 347 24.35 17.74 -7.27
C GLN A 347 25.50 16.73 -7.33
N PHE A 348 25.31 15.55 -6.71
CA PHE A 348 26.31 14.48 -6.57
C PHE A 348 25.83 13.15 -7.13
N THR A 349 25.04 13.19 -8.22
CA THR A 349 24.41 11.98 -8.78
C THR A 349 25.40 10.92 -9.25
N GLU A 350 26.62 11.30 -9.62
CA GLU A 350 27.71 10.35 -9.94
C GLU A 350 28.11 9.47 -8.75
N ARG A 351 27.91 9.96 -7.52
CA ARG A 351 28.26 9.25 -6.27
C ARG A 351 27.03 8.85 -5.45
N ASN A 352 25.91 9.48 -5.71
CA ASN A 352 24.61 9.22 -5.11
C ASN A 352 23.52 9.20 -6.21
N PRO A 353 23.50 8.14 -7.03
CA PRO A 353 22.59 8.07 -8.17
C PRO A 353 21.13 8.04 -7.71
N LEU A 354 20.28 8.74 -8.44
CA LEU A 354 18.84 8.72 -8.19
C LEU A 354 18.26 7.33 -8.54
N PRO A 355 17.29 6.83 -7.76
CA PRO A 355 16.64 5.55 -8.05
C PRO A 355 15.73 5.62 -9.27
N VAL A 356 15.24 6.80 -9.59
CA VAL A 356 14.45 7.14 -10.79
C VAL A 356 14.98 8.43 -11.37
N GLY A 357 15.10 8.50 -12.69
CA GLY A 357 15.59 9.66 -13.43
C GLY A 357 14.51 10.66 -13.72
#